data_3eb86c7006fabbdff8371caaf2c00eb5
#
_entry.id   3eb86c7006fabbdff8371caaf2c00eb5
#
_cell.length_a   1.000
_cell.length_b   1.000
_cell.length_c   1.000
_cell.angle_alpha   90.00
_cell.angle_beta   90.00
_cell.angle_gamma   90.00
#
_symmetry.space_group_name_H-M   'P 1'
#
loop_
_entity.id
_entity.type
_entity.pdbx_description
1 polymer ?
#
loop_
_entity_poly.entity_id
_entity_poly.type
_entity_poly.pdbx_seq_one_letter_code
_entity_poly.pdbx_strand_id
1 'polypeptide(L)'
;TPVVARIHTAIANPFFGISVGADLMNSDINALYIGQSGLTMGDRDYYLDPENENIRTAYKEYLGKLFRLGGIPEADVEKAIAGELRDIPAQYNPTAKAEFEKTYDAIDWPVYYKAMGIGDFDTIIVTTKSSIANANDLMKNAPLEDIRYYLAAQYLDDAASYLSDDFQQASFDFYGKAMAGQQEMKPRWKRAMS
;
A
#
# COMPACT_ATOMS: atom_id res chain seq x y z
N THR A 1 -7.89 -3.95 12.76
CA THR A 1 -7.66 -5.24 12.06
C THR A 1 -8.72 -5.51 10.99
N PRO A 2 -10.06 -5.58 11.23
CA PRO A 2 -11.02 -5.94 10.19
C PRO A 2 -11.03 -5.00 8.96
N VAL A 3 -10.82 -3.71 9.17
CA VAL A 3 -10.75 -2.73 8.06
C VAL A 3 -9.56 -3.00 7.15
N VAL A 4 -8.37 -3.24 7.70
CA VAL A 4 -7.16 -3.56 6.93
C VAL A 4 -7.38 -4.84 6.12
N ALA A 5 -7.88 -5.91 6.74
CA ALA A 5 -8.18 -7.15 6.03
C ALA A 5 -9.20 -6.94 4.89
N ARG A 6 -10.24 -6.13 5.12
CA ARG A 6 -11.24 -5.82 4.09
C ARG A 6 -10.65 -5.05 2.90
N ILE A 7 -9.72 -4.13 3.15
CA ILE A 7 -9.03 -3.40 2.09
C ILE A 7 -8.12 -4.34 1.30
N HIS A 8 -7.36 -5.22 1.97
CA HIS A 8 -6.51 -6.22 1.33
C HIS A 8 -7.29 -7.22 0.47
N THR A 9 -8.50 -7.60 0.87
CA THR A 9 -9.36 -8.47 0.04
C THR A 9 -10.03 -7.74 -1.12
N ALA A 10 -10.08 -6.42 -1.07
CA ALA A 10 -10.72 -5.62 -2.12
C ALA A 10 -9.74 -5.26 -3.25
N ILE A 11 -8.77 -4.41 -3.00
CA ILE A 11 -7.95 -3.85 -4.08
C ILE A 11 -6.58 -3.33 -3.63
N ALA A 12 -6.41 -2.88 -2.37
CA ALA A 12 -5.21 -2.19 -1.91
C ALA A 12 -4.45 -2.99 -0.84
N ASN A 13 -3.13 -2.81 -0.78
CA ASN A 13 -2.25 -3.43 0.22
C ASN A 13 -1.57 -2.38 1.11
N PRO A 14 -2.32 -1.63 1.92
CA PRO A 14 -1.74 -0.64 2.83
C PRO A 14 -0.90 -1.32 3.91
N PHE A 15 0.16 -0.67 4.37
CA PHE A 15 1.11 -1.07 5.39
C PHE A 15 2.01 -2.26 5.03
N PHE A 16 1.46 -3.35 4.47
CA PHE A 16 2.20 -4.55 4.09
C PHE A 16 1.45 -5.31 3.00
N GLY A 17 2.19 -6.06 2.19
CA GLY A 17 1.64 -7.03 1.26
C GLY A 17 1.71 -8.43 1.84
N ILE A 18 0.72 -9.29 1.53
CA ILE A 18 0.72 -10.69 1.92
C ILE A 18 0.45 -11.55 0.69
N SER A 19 1.18 -12.65 0.55
CA SER A 19 1.02 -13.58 -0.57
C SER A 19 1.38 -15.00 -0.17
N VAL A 20 0.88 -15.96 -0.94
CA VAL A 20 1.26 -17.37 -0.83
C VAL A 20 2.02 -17.76 -2.09
N GLY A 21 3.16 -18.40 -1.93
CA GLY A 21 3.99 -18.86 -3.03
C GLY A 21 4.85 -20.05 -2.63
N ALA A 22 5.57 -20.65 -3.58
CA ALA A 22 6.52 -21.70 -3.27
C ALA A 22 7.59 -21.18 -2.29
N ASP A 23 7.98 -22.00 -1.32
CA ASP A 23 9.09 -21.67 -0.44
C ASP A 23 10.40 -21.62 -1.26
N LEU A 24 11.18 -20.56 -1.09
CA LEU A 24 12.41 -20.32 -1.85
C LEU A 24 13.50 -21.36 -1.59
N MET A 25 13.44 -22.05 -0.44
CA MET A 25 14.40 -23.08 -0.04
C MET A 25 13.85 -24.50 -0.21
N ASN A 26 12.53 -24.65 -0.39
CA ASN A 26 11.87 -25.91 -0.63
C ASN A 26 10.62 -25.71 -1.52
N SER A 27 10.80 -25.80 -2.81
CA SER A 27 9.74 -25.55 -3.80
C SER A 27 8.57 -26.54 -3.76
N ASP A 28 8.69 -27.64 -3.01
CA ASP A 28 7.63 -28.65 -2.88
C ASP A 28 6.52 -28.23 -1.91
N ILE A 29 6.74 -27.16 -1.16
CA ILE A 29 5.77 -26.60 -0.22
C ILE A 29 5.48 -25.14 -0.53
N ASN A 30 4.29 -24.68 -0.15
CA ASN A 30 3.94 -23.27 -0.18
C ASN A 30 4.24 -22.63 1.17
N ALA A 31 4.70 -21.38 1.14
CA ALA A 31 4.92 -20.55 2.30
C ALA A 31 4.07 -19.27 2.23
N LEU A 32 3.74 -18.72 3.38
CA LEU A 32 3.13 -17.41 3.52
C LEU A 32 4.23 -16.35 3.59
N TYR A 33 4.15 -15.37 2.70
CA TYR A 33 5.08 -14.25 2.62
C TYR A 33 4.39 -12.98 3.11
N ILE A 34 5.10 -12.17 3.90
CA ILE A 34 4.71 -10.82 4.26
C ILE A 34 5.85 -9.85 4.03
N GLY A 35 5.58 -8.71 3.43
CA GLY A 35 6.60 -7.74 3.08
C GLY A 35 6.07 -6.32 2.96
N GLN A 36 6.97 -5.43 2.56
CA GLN A 36 6.64 -4.04 2.33
C GLN A 36 5.59 -3.89 1.22
N SER A 37 4.64 -2.98 1.45
CA SER A 37 3.69 -2.47 0.47
C SER A 37 3.26 -1.06 0.86
N GLY A 38 2.44 -0.42 0.03
CA GLY A 38 1.90 0.91 0.31
C GLY A 38 2.80 2.06 -0.15
N LEU A 39 3.82 1.81 -0.96
CA LEU A 39 4.61 2.86 -1.62
C LEU A 39 3.99 3.16 -3.00
N THR A 40 3.15 4.17 -3.06
CA THR A 40 2.40 4.55 -4.26
C THR A 40 3.31 4.94 -5.43
N MET A 41 4.40 5.66 -5.18
CA MET A 41 5.38 6.02 -6.21
C MET A 41 6.39 4.89 -6.53
N GLY A 42 6.29 3.74 -5.85
CA GLY A 42 7.06 2.53 -6.13
C GLY A 42 8.47 2.55 -5.55
N ASP A 43 9.29 3.54 -5.85
CA ASP A 43 10.68 3.62 -5.39
C ASP A 43 10.88 4.68 -4.31
N ARG A 44 11.78 4.40 -3.35
CA ARG A 44 12.23 5.29 -2.29
C ARG A 44 12.80 6.61 -2.83
N ASP A 45 13.52 6.57 -3.95
CA ASP A 45 14.20 7.73 -4.49
C ASP A 45 13.24 8.82 -4.95
N TYR A 46 12.01 8.45 -5.36
CA TYR A 46 10.97 9.43 -5.64
C TYR A 46 10.57 10.26 -4.40
N TYR A 47 10.70 9.67 -3.20
CA TYR A 47 10.37 10.37 -1.94
C TYR A 47 11.53 11.20 -1.39
N LEU A 48 12.78 10.78 -1.58
CA LEU A 48 13.94 11.31 -0.88
C LEU A 48 14.89 12.14 -1.75
N ASP A 49 15.03 11.80 -3.04
CA ASP A 49 15.98 12.47 -3.92
C ASP A 49 15.50 13.89 -4.26
N PRO A 50 16.32 14.95 -4.03
CA PRO A 50 16.00 16.32 -4.41
C PRO A 50 15.66 16.50 -5.90
N GLU A 51 16.23 15.70 -6.80
CA GLU A 51 15.95 15.77 -8.23
C GLU A 51 14.50 15.39 -8.59
N ASN A 52 13.81 14.67 -7.71
CA ASN A 52 12.42 14.25 -7.85
C ASN A 52 11.39 15.19 -7.20
N GLU A 53 11.74 16.45 -6.88
CA GLU A 53 10.81 17.40 -6.25
C GLU A 53 9.57 17.70 -7.11
N ASN A 54 9.73 17.74 -8.44
CA ASN A 54 8.62 17.89 -9.38
C ASN A 54 7.64 16.72 -9.32
N ILE A 55 8.14 15.48 -9.14
CA ILE A 55 7.31 14.28 -9.00
C ILE A 55 6.57 14.30 -7.66
N ARG A 56 7.25 14.67 -6.56
CA ARG A 56 6.60 14.83 -5.25
C ARG A 56 5.51 15.90 -5.26
N THR A 57 5.73 17.00 -5.95
CA THR A 57 4.72 18.06 -6.11
C THR A 57 3.50 17.54 -6.88
N ALA A 58 3.73 16.88 -8.01
CA ALA A 58 2.65 16.26 -8.80
C ALA A 58 1.90 15.19 -8.00
N TYR A 59 2.60 14.43 -7.16
CA TYR A 59 1.99 13.43 -6.28
C TYR A 59 1.07 14.07 -5.23
N LYS A 60 1.51 15.16 -4.59
CA LYS A 60 0.68 15.91 -3.63
C LYS A 60 -0.60 16.46 -4.29
N GLU A 61 -0.47 17.02 -5.48
CA GLU A 61 -1.62 17.50 -6.27
C GLU A 61 -2.58 16.37 -6.62
N TYR A 62 -2.03 15.23 -7.02
CA TYR A 62 -2.80 14.02 -7.33
C TYR A 62 -3.58 13.53 -6.10
N LEU A 63 -2.91 13.34 -4.95
CA LEU A 63 -3.58 12.96 -3.70
C LEU A 63 -4.66 13.96 -3.31
N GLY A 64 -4.40 15.27 -3.45
CA GLY A 64 -5.39 16.29 -3.19
C GLY A 64 -6.64 16.14 -4.07
N LYS A 65 -6.48 15.80 -5.36
CA LYS A 65 -7.60 15.51 -6.26
C LYS A 65 -8.35 14.25 -5.83
N LEU A 66 -7.64 13.16 -5.51
CA LEU A 66 -8.27 11.91 -5.06
C LEU A 66 -9.10 12.12 -3.78
N PHE A 67 -8.57 12.84 -2.81
CA PHE A 67 -9.26 13.12 -1.55
C PHE A 67 -10.53 13.95 -1.75
N ARG A 68 -10.48 14.99 -2.59
CA ARG A 68 -11.68 15.80 -2.93
C ARG A 68 -12.73 14.96 -3.63
N LEU A 69 -12.33 14.17 -4.63
CA LEU A 69 -13.25 13.27 -5.36
C LEU A 69 -13.81 12.18 -4.44
N GLY A 70 -13.03 11.72 -3.48
CA GLY A 70 -13.43 10.75 -2.45
C GLY A 70 -14.27 11.34 -1.32
N GLY A 71 -14.54 12.66 -1.33
CA GLY A 71 -15.38 13.34 -0.33
C GLY A 71 -14.66 13.66 1.00
N ILE A 72 -13.34 13.68 1.03
CA ILE A 72 -12.56 14.13 2.19
C ILE A 72 -12.68 15.67 2.31
N PRO A 73 -12.98 16.21 3.51
CA PRO A 73 -13.07 17.65 3.71
C PRO A 73 -11.76 18.38 3.35
N GLU A 74 -11.85 19.53 2.68
CA GLU A 74 -10.70 20.33 2.24
C GLU A 74 -9.72 20.67 3.36
N ALA A 75 -10.21 20.95 4.58
CA ALA A 75 -9.38 21.24 5.76
C ALA A 75 -8.46 20.07 6.19
N ASP A 76 -8.77 18.86 5.75
CA ASP A 76 -8.06 17.63 6.13
C ASP A 76 -7.14 17.13 5.01
N VAL A 77 -7.25 17.65 3.79
CA VAL A 77 -6.47 17.21 2.63
C VAL A 77 -4.95 17.36 2.86
N GLU A 78 -4.50 18.50 3.41
CA GLU A 78 -3.06 18.71 3.67
C GLU A 78 -2.49 17.78 4.74
N LYS A 79 -3.27 17.48 5.78
CA LYS A 79 -2.87 16.52 6.82
C LYS A 79 -2.75 15.11 6.27
N ALA A 80 -3.64 14.73 5.36
CA ALA A 80 -3.65 13.43 4.71
C ALA A 80 -2.40 13.19 3.84
N ILE A 81 -1.85 14.24 3.25
CA ILE A 81 -0.65 14.17 2.38
C ILE A 81 0.64 13.98 3.20
N ALA A 82 0.70 14.37 4.46
CA ALA A 82 1.93 14.42 5.26
C ALA A 82 2.47 13.06 5.76
N GLY A 83 1.78 11.94 5.52
CA GLY A 83 1.99 10.67 6.25
C GLY A 83 2.92 9.60 5.67
N GLU A 84 3.58 9.78 4.50
CA GLU A 84 4.14 8.65 3.75
C GLU A 84 5.64 8.73 3.39
N LEU A 85 6.53 7.96 4.09
CA LEU A 85 7.97 7.76 3.71
C LEU A 85 8.65 6.54 4.35
N ARG A 86 9.52 5.79 3.60
CA ARG A 86 10.32 4.69 4.18
C ARG A 86 11.48 4.00 3.45
N ASP A 87 12.18 3.04 4.16
CA ASP A 87 13.52 2.45 3.89
C ASP A 87 13.50 0.90 3.73
N ILE A 88 14.46 0.30 2.96
CA ILE A 88 14.47 -1.15 2.58
C ILE A 88 15.81 -1.84 2.90
N PRO A 89 15.86 -3.00 3.60
CA PRO A 89 16.77 -4.12 3.31
C PRO A 89 16.33 -5.57 3.68
N ALA A 90 17.00 -6.63 3.09
CA ALA A 90 17.04 -8.09 3.32
C ALA A 90 15.73 -8.93 3.30
N GLN A 91 15.57 -9.82 2.30
CA GLN A 91 14.28 -10.34 1.84
C GLN A 91 13.87 -11.78 2.22
N TYR A 92 14.64 -12.57 2.98
CA TYR A 92 14.23 -13.92 3.39
C TYR A 92 14.45 -14.15 4.88
N ASN A 93 13.38 -14.08 5.66
CA ASN A 93 13.42 -14.27 7.11
C ASN A 93 12.28 -15.16 7.56
N PRO A 94 12.45 -16.50 7.55
CA PRO A 94 11.45 -17.41 8.10
C PRO A 94 11.30 -17.15 9.60
N THR A 95 10.06 -16.94 10.02
CA THR A 95 9.72 -16.60 11.40
C THR A 95 8.56 -17.49 11.83
N ALA A 96 8.66 -18.11 13.01
CA ALA A 96 7.58 -18.91 13.55
C ALA A 96 6.33 -18.03 13.75
N LYS A 97 5.15 -18.56 13.42
CA LYS A 97 3.87 -17.83 13.50
C LYS A 97 3.68 -17.15 14.84
N ALA A 98 3.88 -17.88 15.95
CA ALA A 98 3.69 -17.34 17.31
C ALA A 98 4.67 -16.21 17.65
N GLU A 99 5.92 -16.28 17.16
CA GLU A 99 6.92 -15.22 17.31
C GLU A 99 6.54 -13.99 16.50
N PHE A 100 6.11 -14.19 15.25
CA PHE A 100 5.65 -13.13 14.37
C PHE A 100 4.47 -12.35 14.97
N GLU A 101 3.44 -13.05 15.40
CA GLU A 101 2.22 -12.47 16.01
C GLU A 101 2.52 -11.70 17.30
N LYS A 102 3.46 -12.19 18.10
CA LYS A 102 3.91 -11.51 19.32
C LYS A 102 4.76 -10.27 19.02
N THR A 103 5.58 -10.32 18.00
CA THR A 103 6.49 -9.23 17.63
C THR A 103 5.77 -8.07 16.95
N TYR A 104 4.78 -8.39 16.11
CA TYR A 104 4.03 -7.40 15.31
C TYR A 104 2.56 -7.36 15.75
N ASP A 105 2.32 -6.89 16.95
CA ASP A 105 1.04 -7.00 17.69
C ASP A 105 0.02 -5.87 17.44
N ALA A 106 0.31 -4.96 16.49
CA ALA A 106 -0.64 -3.91 16.09
C ALA A 106 -1.89 -4.47 15.41
N ILE A 107 -1.80 -5.67 14.86
CA ILE A 107 -2.89 -6.40 14.21
C ILE A 107 -3.26 -7.63 15.06
N ASP A 108 -4.55 -7.87 15.19
CA ASP A 108 -5.09 -9.15 15.63
C ASP A 108 -4.95 -10.15 14.48
N TRP A 109 -3.81 -10.85 14.42
CA TRP A 109 -3.45 -11.73 13.31
C TRP A 109 -4.42 -12.89 13.11
N PRO A 110 -4.90 -13.59 14.14
CA PRO A 110 -5.95 -14.60 13.99
C PRO A 110 -7.21 -14.08 13.30
N VAL A 111 -7.69 -12.89 13.68
CA VAL A 111 -8.83 -12.23 13.03
C VAL A 111 -8.50 -11.85 11.58
N TYR A 112 -7.28 -11.36 11.35
CA TYR A 112 -6.81 -11.01 10.01
C TYR A 112 -6.73 -12.23 9.09
N TYR A 113 -6.07 -13.32 9.51
CA TYR A 113 -5.96 -14.56 8.71
C TYR A 113 -7.32 -15.14 8.36
N LYS A 114 -8.23 -15.19 9.33
CA LYS A 114 -9.60 -15.63 9.08
C LYS A 114 -10.33 -14.77 8.05
N ALA A 115 -10.18 -13.46 8.13
CA ALA A 115 -10.82 -12.53 7.19
C ALA A 115 -10.23 -12.64 5.76
N MET A 116 -8.93 -12.96 5.66
CA MET A 116 -8.23 -13.18 4.39
C MET A 116 -8.42 -14.59 3.83
N GLY A 117 -9.06 -15.51 4.56
CA GLY A 117 -9.20 -16.92 4.15
C GLY A 117 -7.90 -17.70 4.18
N ILE A 118 -6.91 -17.25 4.96
CA ILE A 118 -5.63 -17.94 5.12
C ILE A 118 -5.81 -19.12 6.08
N GLY A 119 -5.46 -20.31 5.62
CA GLY A 119 -5.50 -21.54 6.42
C GLY A 119 -4.40 -21.61 7.49
N ASP A 120 -4.25 -22.77 8.12
CA ASP A 120 -3.20 -23.00 9.11
C ASP A 120 -1.81 -23.06 8.46
N PHE A 121 -0.84 -22.45 9.14
CA PHE A 121 0.57 -22.45 8.80
C PHE A 121 1.41 -22.29 10.06
N ASP A 122 2.65 -22.76 10.04
CA ASP A 122 3.56 -22.70 11.18
C ASP A 122 4.60 -21.59 11.05
N THR A 123 4.95 -21.22 9.81
CA THR A 123 6.03 -20.27 9.52
C THR A 123 5.55 -19.23 8.51
N ILE A 124 5.94 -17.98 8.73
CA ILE A 124 5.76 -16.86 7.80
C ILE A 124 7.12 -16.34 7.35
N ILE A 125 7.30 -16.09 6.08
CA ILE A 125 8.52 -15.50 5.54
C ILE A 125 8.35 -13.98 5.51
N VAL A 126 9.11 -13.30 6.38
CA VAL A 126 9.13 -11.84 6.45
C VAL A 126 10.18 -11.34 5.47
N THR A 127 9.73 -10.77 4.34
CA THR A 127 10.67 -10.30 3.31
C THR A 127 11.42 -9.03 3.73
N THR A 128 10.80 -8.17 4.54
CA THR A 128 11.39 -6.89 4.97
C THR A 128 11.06 -6.60 6.44
N LYS A 129 11.89 -7.07 7.37
CA LYS A 129 11.65 -6.94 8.82
C LYS A 129 11.50 -5.49 9.28
N SER A 130 12.35 -4.59 8.80
CA SER A 130 12.29 -3.17 9.17
C SER A 130 10.99 -2.50 8.72
N SER A 131 10.52 -2.80 7.51
CA SER A 131 9.26 -2.24 7.01
C SER A 131 8.05 -2.75 7.79
N ILE A 132 8.01 -4.03 8.13
CA ILE A 132 6.93 -4.60 8.95
C ILE A 132 6.96 -4.03 10.38
N ALA A 133 8.17 -3.88 10.99
CA ALA A 133 8.31 -3.24 12.29
C ALA A 133 7.82 -1.78 12.25
N ASN A 134 8.23 -1.01 11.25
CA ASN A 134 7.78 0.37 11.06
C ASN A 134 6.27 0.48 10.84
N ALA A 135 5.69 -0.43 10.03
CA ALA A 135 4.24 -0.48 9.83
C ALA A 135 3.49 -0.81 11.13
N ASN A 136 4.02 -1.75 11.91
CA ASN A 136 3.48 -2.09 13.24
C ASN A 136 3.50 -0.88 14.18
N ASP A 137 4.63 -0.18 14.27
CA ASP A 137 4.79 1.00 15.11
C ASP A 137 3.90 2.16 14.66
N LEU A 138 3.76 2.37 13.35
CA LEU A 138 2.84 3.36 12.79
C LEU A 138 1.39 3.06 13.19
N MET A 139 0.94 1.82 13.02
CA MET A 139 -0.42 1.42 13.37
C MET A 139 -0.71 1.53 14.88
N LYS A 140 0.31 1.43 15.75
CA LYS A 140 0.17 1.58 17.20
C LYS A 140 0.16 3.03 17.65
N ASN A 141 0.98 3.88 17.03
CA ASN A 141 1.34 5.18 17.57
C ASN A 141 0.79 6.38 16.76
N ALA A 142 0.43 6.19 15.49
CA ALA A 142 -0.14 7.26 14.70
C ALA A 142 -1.57 7.61 15.17
N PRO A 143 -1.97 8.89 15.09
CA PRO A 143 -3.35 9.30 15.30
C PRO A 143 -4.30 8.49 14.41
N LEU A 144 -5.45 8.08 14.96
CA LEU A 144 -6.43 7.30 14.21
C LEU A 144 -6.89 8.02 12.93
N GLU A 145 -6.93 9.33 12.96
CA GLU A 145 -7.30 10.18 11.83
C GLU A 145 -6.30 10.05 10.68
N ASP A 146 -5.01 10.08 10.98
CA ASP A 146 -3.93 9.92 9.99
C ASP A 146 -3.98 8.51 9.35
N ILE A 147 -4.22 7.47 10.16
CA ILE A 147 -4.42 6.10 9.67
C ILE A 147 -5.63 6.04 8.72
N ARG A 148 -6.74 6.72 9.03
CA ARG A 148 -7.93 6.76 8.18
C ARG A 148 -7.63 7.41 6.84
N TYR A 149 -6.93 8.55 6.82
CA TYR A 149 -6.56 9.23 5.57
C TYR A 149 -5.56 8.43 4.75
N TYR A 150 -4.57 7.81 5.40
CA TYR A 150 -3.65 6.90 4.71
C TYR A 150 -4.39 5.74 4.04
N LEU A 151 -5.29 5.06 4.75
CA LEU A 151 -6.10 3.98 4.18
C LEU A 151 -7.00 4.46 3.04
N ALA A 152 -7.58 5.66 3.17
CA ALA A 152 -8.39 6.25 2.12
C ALA A 152 -7.57 6.58 0.87
N ALA A 153 -6.34 7.12 1.03
CA ALA A 153 -5.43 7.40 -0.07
C ALA A 153 -5.09 6.14 -0.84
N GLN A 154 -4.62 5.10 -0.16
CA GLN A 154 -4.25 3.82 -0.77
C GLN A 154 -5.43 3.19 -1.52
N TYR A 155 -6.61 3.18 -0.89
CA TYR A 155 -7.79 2.61 -1.51
C TYR A 155 -8.26 3.40 -2.75
N LEU A 156 -8.27 4.74 -2.68
CA LEU A 156 -8.68 5.60 -3.78
C LEU A 156 -7.68 5.56 -4.93
N ASP A 157 -6.39 5.49 -4.64
CA ASP A 157 -5.34 5.37 -5.64
C ASP A 157 -5.47 4.07 -6.44
N ASP A 158 -5.50 2.94 -5.75
CA ASP A 158 -5.65 1.63 -6.39
C ASP A 158 -7.00 1.48 -7.13
N ALA A 159 -8.06 2.10 -6.62
CA ALA A 159 -9.37 2.09 -7.25
C ALA A 159 -9.53 3.09 -8.41
N ALA A 160 -8.68 4.10 -8.52
CA ALA A 160 -8.87 5.25 -9.41
C ALA A 160 -9.14 4.88 -10.87
N SER A 161 -8.47 3.83 -11.38
CA SER A 161 -8.67 3.35 -12.76
C SER A 161 -10.03 2.69 -13.01
N TYR A 162 -10.76 2.32 -11.97
CA TYR A 162 -12.07 1.66 -12.03
C TYR A 162 -13.24 2.60 -11.67
N LEU A 163 -12.94 3.80 -11.19
CA LEU A 163 -13.91 4.80 -10.79
C LEU A 163 -14.33 5.71 -11.95
N SER A 164 -14.97 6.85 -11.65
CA SER A 164 -15.44 7.80 -12.66
C SER A 164 -14.28 8.40 -13.49
N ASP A 165 -14.62 9.01 -14.62
CA ASP A 165 -13.64 9.61 -15.53
C ASP A 165 -12.75 10.65 -14.85
N ASP A 166 -13.25 11.36 -13.83
CA ASP A 166 -12.45 12.34 -13.06
C ASP A 166 -11.32 11.66 -12.27
N PHE A 167 -11.59 10.50 -11.65
CA PHE A 167 -10.56 9.69 -10.99
C PHE A 167 -9.55 9.13 -11.98
N GLN A 168 -10.03 8.60 -13.11
CA GLN A 168 -9.16 8.08 -14.17
C GLN A 168 -8.28 9.17 -14.77
N GLN A 169 -8.83 10.39 -14.96
CA GLN A 169 -8.06 11.53 -15.44
C GLN A 169 -7.01 11.97 -14.41
N ALA A 170 -7.36 12.02 -13.14
CA ALA A 170 -6.41 12.36 -12.06
C ALA A 170 -5.25 11.35 -12.00
N SER A 171 -5.55 10.05 -12.08
CA SER A 171 -4.55 8.98 -12.11
C SER A 171 -3.64 9.10 -13.35
N PHE A 172 -4.22 9.36 -14.53
CA PHE A 172 -3.43 9.57 -15.73
C PHE A 172 -2.55 10.81 -15.67
N ASP A 173 -3.04 11.92 -15.12
CA ASP A 173 -2.25 13.16 -14.98
C ASP A 173 -1.02 12.94 -14.11
N PHE A 174 -1.11 12.07 -13.11
CA PHE A 174 0.03 11.70 -12.26
C PHE A 174 0.88 10.59 -12.90
N TYR A 175 0.37 9.37 -13.01
CA TYR A 175 1.15 8.21 -13.46
C TYR A 175 1.52 8.28 -14.95
N GLY A 176 0.59 8.71 -15.79
CA GLY A 176 0.80 8.83 -17.23
C GLY A 176 1.67 10.03 -17.60
N LYS A 177 1.24 11.24 -17.22
CA LYS A 177 1.92 12.46 -17.63
C LYS A 177 3.14 12.79 -16.78
N ALA A 178 2.97 12.96 -15.45
CA ALA A 178 4.04 13.45 -14.59
C ALA A 178 5.16 12.42 -14.42
N MET A 179 4.84 11.14 -14.20
CA MET A 179 5.85 10.09 -14.00
C MET A 179 6.37 9.49 -15.31
N ALA A 180 5.47 9.16 -16.25
CA ALA A 180 5.85 8.43 -17.47
C ALA A 180 5.98 9.31 -18.73
N GLY A 181 5.73 10.63 -18.66
CA GLY A 181 5.88 11.56 -19.78
C GLY A 181 4.89 11.34 -20.94
N GLN A 182 3.80 10.62 -20.73
CA GLN A 182 2.80 10.37 -21.75
C GLN A 182 2.02 11.65 -22.07
N GLN A 183 1.73 11.88 -23.36
CA GLN A 183 1.01 13.08 -23.79
C GLN A 183 -0.50 12.91 -23.74
N GLU A 184 -1.01 11.70 -24.02
CA GLU A 184 -2.44 11.40 -24.13
C GLU A 184 -2.81 10.10 -23.44
N MET A 185 -4.02 10.08 -22.85
CA MET A 185 -4.60 8.88 -22.28
C MET A 185 -5.08 7.94 -23.39
N LYS A 186 -4.77 6.65 -23.27
CA LYS A 186 -5.32 5.64 -24.19
C LYS A 186 -6.86 5.65 -24.18
N PRO A 187 -7.54 5.45 -25.31
CA PRO A 187 -8.98 5.30 -25.35
C PRO A 187 -9.50 4.23 -24.35
N ARG A 188 -10.70 4.45 -23.80
CA ARG A 188 -11.28 3.59 -22.75
C ARG A 188 -11.27 2.10 -23.11
N TRP A 189 -11.61 1.75 -24.37
CA TRP A 189 -11.60 0.36 -24.82
C TRP A 189 -10.22 -0.29 -24.77
N LYS A 190 -9.14 0.48 -25.06
CA LYS A 190 -7.76 -0.02 -24.94
C LYS A 190 -7.33 -0.21 -23.49
N ARG A 191 -7.81 0.66 -22.59
CA ARG A 191 -7.53 0.52 -21.15
C ARG A 191 -8.22 -0.68 -20.51
N ALA A 192 -9.41 -1.02 -21.00
CA ALA A 192 -10.17 -2.18 -20.52
C ALA A 192 -9.59 -3.54 -20.98
N MET A 193 -8.64 -3.54 -21.93
CA MET A 193 -8.02 -4.74 -22.49
C MET A 193 -6.53 -4.91 -22.06
N SER A 194 -6.01 -4.02 -21.22
CA SER A 194 -4.62 -4.04 -20.69
C SER A 194 -4.61 -4.60 -19.23
#